data_c64ae87ce84fbcd788c6038bd83089d9
#
_entry.id   c64ae87ce84fbcd788c6038bd83089d9
#
_cell.length_a   1.000
_cell.length_b   1.000
_cell.length_c   1.000
_cell.angle_alpha   90.00
_cell.angle_beta   90.00
_cell.angle_gamma   90.00
#
_symmetry.space_group_name_H-M   'P 1'
#
loop_
_entity.id
_entity.type
_entity.pdbx_description
1 polymer ?
#
loop_
_entity_poly.entity_id
_entity_poly.type
_entity_poly.pdbx_seq_one_letter_code
_entity_poly.pdbx_strand_id
1 'polypeptide(L)'
;MTMTDDAVKLQSIQRVSDIIELLQDEGPLGATEITEALDVPTSTAHDYLSSLYDLEYLVKTEGKYDLGLRLLDHGIAARDRHAIAEIGKQTISQLANETGEATWL
;
A
#
# COMPACT_ATOMS: atom_id res chain seq x y z
N MET A 1 4.82 13.66 -25.96
CA MET A 1 4.76 13.62 -24.53
C MET A 1 6.09 14.01 -23.91
N THR A 2 6.04 14.67 -22.85
CA THR A 2 7.25 15.14 -22.24
C THR A 2 7.69 14.21 -21.10
N MET A 3 8.97 14.07 -20.91
CA MET A 3 9.52 13.34 -19.78
C MET A 3 9.07 13.95 -18.45
N THR A 4 8.74 15.24 -18.45
CA THR A 4 8.28 15.94 -17.27
C THR A 4 6.97 15.37 -16.72
N ASP A 5 6.00 15.07 -17.59
CA ASP A 5 4.71 14.50 -17.17
C ASP A 5 4.91 13.13 -16.55
N ASP A 6 5.74 12.29 -17.15
CA ASP A 6 6.03 10.97 -16.62
C ASP A 6 6.75 11.05 -15.29
N ALA A 7 7.71 11.95 -15.17
CA ALA A 7 8.45 12.14 -13.93
C ALA A 7 7.52 12.59 -12.80
N VAL A 8 6.60 13.52 -13.08
CA VAL A 8 5.63 14.00 -12.09
C VAL A 8 4.72 12.87 -11.64
N LYS A 9 4.21 12.07 -12.58
CA LYS A 9 3.34 10.93 -12.25
C LYS A 9 4.06 9.91 -11.39
N LEU A 10 5.29 9.59 -11.73
CA LEU A 10 6.08 8.63 -10.96
C LEU A 10 6.37 9.15 -9.55
N GLN A 11 6.66 10.45 -9.44
CA GLN A 11 6.88 11.06 -8.13
C GLN A 11 5.63 10.99 -7.26
N SER A 12 4.47 11.22 -7.82
CA SER A 12 3.22 11.16 -7.07
C SER A 12 2.95 9.76 -6.53
N ILE A 13 3.14 8.76 -7.35
CA ILE A 13 2.98 7.36 -6.95
C ILE A 13 4.00 7.02 -5.87
N GLN A 14 5.25 7.41 -6.06
CA GLN A 14 6.29 7.15 -5.08
C GLN A 14 5.98 7.78 -3.74
N ARG A 15 5.46 9.01 -3.73
CA ARG A 15 5.11 9.70 -2.49
C ARG A 15 3.96 9.03 -1.77
N VAL A 16 2.96 8.53 -2.49
CA VAL A 16 1.88 7.75 -1.89
C VAL A 16 2.43 6.51 -1.22
N SER A 17 3.29 5.79 -1.91
CA SER A 17 3.96 4.60 -1.36
C SER A 17 4.77 4.95 -0.12
N ASP A 18 5.52 6.04 -0.16
CA ASP A 18 6.34 6.48 0.96
C ASP A 18 5.50 6.82 2.19
N ILE A 19 4.34 7.45 2.00
CA ILE A 19 3.41 7.75 3.09
C ILE A 19 2.92 6.45 3.73
N ILE A 20 2.51 5.50 2.91
CA ILE A 20 1.99 4.23 3.39
C ILE A 20 3.06 3.48 4.18
N GLU A 21 4.27 3.40 3.65
CA GLU A 21 5.38 2.73 4.33
C GLU A 21 5.75 3.42 5.63
N LEU A 22 5.77 4.75 5.63
CA LEU A 22 6.07 5.50 6.84
C LEU A 22 5.07 5.21 7.95
N LEU A 23 3.78 5.22 7.62
CA LEU A 23 2.74 4.95 8.60
C LEU A 23 2.74 3.49 9.04
N GLN A 24 3.09 2.58 8.16
CA GLN A 24 3.24 1.17 8.50
C GLN A 24 4.35 0.97 9.53
N ASP A 25 5.46 1.66 9.34
CA ASP A 25 6.63 1.50 10.22
C ASP A 25 6.50 2.26 11.53
N GLU A 26 5.99 3.49 11.46
CA GLU A 26 5.98 4.39 12.62
C GLU A 26 4.65 4.40 13.37
N GLY A 27 3.58 3.98 12.73
CA GLY A 27 2.24 4.11 13.30
C GLY A 27 1.66 5.50 13.06
N PRO A 28 0.68 5.92 13.86
CA PRO A 28 0.01 7.20 13.63
C PRO A 28 0.96 8.40 13.72
N LEU A 29 0.89 9.28 12.73
CA LEU A 29 1.70 10.48 12.67
C LEU A 29 0.85 11.68 12.28
N GLY A 30 1.20 12.85 12.80
CA GLY A 30 0.58 14.10 12.40
C GLY A 30 1.09 14.57 11.04
N ALA A 31 0.36 15.51 10.44
CA ALA A 31 0.71 16.03 9.13
C ALA A 31 2.12 16.64 9.10
N THR A 32 2.51 17.34 10.16
CA THR A 32 3.83 17.97 10.24
C THR A 32 4.93 16.92 10.21
N GLU A 33 4.78 15.85 10.97
CA GLU A 33 5.75 14.77 11.01
C GLU A 33 5.90 14.09 9.65
N ILE A 34 4.76 13.87 8.99
CA ILE A 34 4.75 13.26 7.65
C ILE A 34 5.41 14.19 6.64
N THR A 35 5.08 15.48 6.69
CA THR A 35 5.66 16.48 5.79
C THR A 35 7.18 16.54 5.93
N GLU A 36 7.67 16.53 7.14
CA GLU A 36 9.11 16.56 7.39
C GLU A 36 9.79 15.29 6.88
N ALA A 37 9.17 14.15 7.12
CA ALA A 37 9.74 12.87 6.68
C ALA A 37 9.79 12.74 5.16
N LEU A 38 8.80 13.28 4.47
CA LEU A 38 8.75 13.22 3.01
C LEU A 38 9.61 14.28 2.33
N ASP A 39 9.99 15.31 3.07
CA ASP A 39 10.77 16.44 2.52
C ASP A 39 10.08 17.07 1.31
N VAL A 40 8.80 17.39 1.46
CA VAL A 40 8.01 18.05 0.43
C VAL A 40 7.35 19.30 1.00
N PRO A 41 6.92 20.25 0.15
CA PRO A 41 6.18 21.40 0.65
C PRO A 41 4.94 20.97 1.43
N THR A 42 4.61 21.72 2.47
CA THR A 42 3.47 21.42 3.33
C THR A 42 2.16 21.30 2.55
N SER A 43 1.94 22.19 1.60
CA SER A 43 0.72 22.16 0.78
C SER A 43 0.63 20.87 -0.04
N THR A 44 1.76 20.42 -0.58
CA THR A 44 1.82 19.17 -1.33
C THR A 44 1.48 17.98 -0.45
N ALA A 45 2.09 17.91 0.74
CA ALA A 45 1.81 16.84 1.69
C ALA A 45 0.32 16.83 2.09
N HIS A 46 -0.25 17.99 2.37
CA HIS A 46 -1.67 18.08 2.71
C HIS A 46 -2.56 17.57 1.59
N ASP A 47 -2.23 17.86 0.34
CA ASP A 47 -3.01 17.38 -0.78
C ASP A 47 -3.00 15.85 -0.85
N TYR A 48 -1.83 15.23 -0.66
CA TYR A 48 -1.74 13.77 -0.62
C TYR A 48 -2.53 13.17 0.53
N LEU A 49 -2.34 13.72 1.72
CA LEU A 49 -3.00 13.20 2.92
C LEU A 49 -4.51 13.33 2.81
N SER A 50 -4.98 14.48 2.37
CA SER A 50 -6.41 14.76 2.19
C SER A 50 -7.03 13.80 1.17
N SER A 51 -6.35 13.60 0.05
CA SER A 51 -6.82 12.72 -1.01
C SER A 51 -6.87 11.27 -0.55
N LEU A 52 -5.84 10.81 0.12
CA LEU A 52 -5.78 9.44 0.64
C LEU A 52 -6.83 9.22 1.73
N TYR A 53 -7.07 10.23 2.54
CA TYR A 53 -8.11 10.18 3.56
C TYR A 53 -9.50 10.08 2.92
N ASP A 54 -9.77 10.90 1.91
CA ASP A 54 -11.04 10.88 1.19
C ASP A 54 -11.30 9.55 0.52
N LEU A 55 -10.24 8.90 0.04
CA LEU A 55 -10.33 7.58 -0.60
C LEU A 55 -10.33 6.44 0.41
N GLU A 56 -10.27 6.75 1.70
CA GLU A 56 -10.28 5.78 2.80
C GLU A 56 -9.03 4.91 2.90
N TYR A 57 -7.96 5.31 2.21
CA TYR A 57 -6.66 4.65 2.41
C TYR A 57 -5.99 5.06 3.69
N LEU A 58 -6.36 6.21 4.23
CA LEU A 58 -5.92 6.67 5.54
C LEU A 58 -7.12 6.97 6.42
N VAL A 59 -6.94 6.83 7.70
CA VAL A 59 -7.88 7.29 8.72
C VAL A 59 -7.22 8.41 9.52
N LYS A 60 -8.02 9.17 10.22
CA LYS A 60 -7.51 10.28 11.04
C LYS A 60 -8.15 10.20 12.41
N THR A 61 -7.34 10.15 13.44
CA THR A 61 -7.79 10.06 14.82
C THR A 61 -6.94 11.01 15.66
N GLU A 62 -7.60 11.91 16.38
CA GLU A 62 -6.92 12.86 17.24
C GLU A 62 -5.82 13.65 16.53
N GLY A 63 -6.10 14.06 15.29
CA GLY A 63 -5.17 14.85 14.50
C GLY A 63 -4.03 14.07 13.86
N LYS A 64 -4.01 12.76 14.02
CA LYS A 64 -2.96 11.91 13.44
C LYS A 64 -3.54 11.02 12.38
N TYR A 65 -2.75 10.80 11.33
CA TYR A 65 -3.11 9.90 10.25
C TYR A 65 -2.52 8.51 10.50
N ASP A 66 -3.25 7.51 10.09
CA ASP A 66 -2.79 6.13 10.12
C ASP A 66 -3.36 5.38 8.92
N LEU A 67 -2.92 4.14 8.73
CA LEU A 67 -3.39 3.31 7.63
C LEU A 67 -4.87 2.98 7.78
N GLY A 68 -5.61 3.09 6.70
CA GLY A 68 -7.02 2.78 6.67
C GLY A 68 -7.30 1.34 6.28
N LEU A 69 -8.48 0.85 6.64
CA LEU A 69 -8.86 -0.54 6.37
C LEU A 69 -9.06 -0.84 4.89
N ARG A 70 -9.16 0.18 4.04
CA ARG A 70 -9.24 -0.05 2.61
C ARG A 70 -7.98 -0.75 2.07
N LEU A 71 -6.82 -0.44 2.67
CA LEU A 71 -5.59 -1.14 2.33
C LEU A 71 -5.68 -2.62 2.69
N LEU A 72 -6.32 -2.94 3.80
CA LEU A 72 -6.55 -4.33 4.20
C LEU A 72 -7.44 -5.04 3.20
N ASP A 73 -8.52 -4.39 2.75
CA ASP A 73 -9.40 -4.97 1.73
C ASP A 73 -8.64 -5.36 0.48
N HIS A 74 -7.81 -4.45 -0.03
CA HIS A 74 -6.99 -4.72 -1.21
C HIS A 74 -5.98 -5.84 -0.95
N GLY A 75 -5.37 -5.82 0.23
CA GLY A 75 -4.41 -6.84 0.62
C GLY A 75 -5.04 -8.22 0.75
N ILE A 76 -6.20 -8.29 1.35
CA ILE A 76 -6.94 -9.56 1.49
C ILE A 76 -7.31 -10.10 0.12
N ALA A 77 -7.85 -9.26 -0.76
CA ALA A 77 -8.21 -9.67 -2.11
C ALA A 77 -7.00 -10.21 -2.87
N ALA A 78 -5.88 -9.51 -2.80
CA ALA A 78 -4.65 -9.95 -3.45
C ALA A 78 -4.14 -11.27 -2.85
N ARG A 79 -4.11 -11.35 -1.54
CA ARG A 79 -3.66 -12.56 -0.85
C ARG A 79 -4.52 -13.76 -1.22
N ASP A 80 -5.83 -13.60 -1.23
CA ASP A 80 -6.74 -14.70 -1.53
C ASP A 80 -6.55 -15.21 -2.95
N ARG A 81 -6.38 -14.31 -3.91
CA ARG A 81 -6.11 -14.71 -5.30
C ARG A 81 -4.77 -15.42 -5.44
N HIS A 82 -3.74 -14.91 -4.78
CA HIS A 82 -2.42 -15.53 -4.83
C HIS A 82 -2.41 -16.87 -4.11
N ALA A 83 -3.09 -16.99 -2.98
CA ALA A 83 -3.20 -18.24 -2.26
C ALA A 83 -3.93 -19.29 -3.08
N ILE A 84 -5.02 -18.92 -3.75
CA ILE A 84 -5.76 -19.85 -4.62
C ILE A 84 -4.89 -20.29 -5.77
N ALA A 85 -4.17 -19.37 -6.41
CA ALA A 85 -3.27 -19.70 -7.50
C ALA A 85 -2.15 -20.65 -7.05
N GLU A 86 -1.59 -20.41 -5.89
CA GLU A 86 -0.52 -21.24 -5.35
C GLU A 86 -1.04 -22.64 -4.99
N ILE A 87 -2.21 -22.71 -4.37
CA ILE A 87 -2.86 -23.98 -4.06
C ILE A 87 -3.14 -24.76 -5.35
N GLY A 88 -3.63 -24.08 -6.38
CA GLY A 88 -3.86 -24.69 -7.68
C GLY A 88 -2.59 -25.25 -8.30
N LYS A 89 -1.51 -24.51 -8.25
CA LYS A 89 -0.21 -24.98 -8.74
C LYS A 89 0.27 -26.21 -7.99
N GLN A 90 0.15 -26.19 -6.69
CA GLN A 90 0.55 -27.31 -5.85
C GLN A 90 -0.29 -28.55 -6.14
N THR A 91 -1.58 -28.38 -6.31
CA THR A 91 -2.48 -29.48 -6.64
C THR A 91 -2.10 -30.12 -7.97
N ILE A 92 -1.81 -29.30 -8.98
CA ILE A 92 -1.37 -29.77 -10.28
C ILE A 92 -0.03 -30.50 -10.14
N SER A 93 0.90 -29.94 -9.38
CA SER A 93 2.19 -30.58 -9.14
C SER A 93 2.04 -31.93 -8.45
N GLN A 94 1.15 -32.01 -7.49
CA GLN A 94 0.86 -33.27 -6.79
C GLN A 94 0.33 -34.33 -7.74
N LEU A 95 -0.62 -33.93 -8.58
CA LEU A 95 -1.18 -34.84 -9.57
C LEU A 95 -0.12 -35.33 -10.57
N ALA A 96 0.80 -34.42 -10.94
CA ALA A 96 1.85 -34.76 -11.89
C ALA A 96 2.94 -35.63 -11.29
N ASN A 97 3.32 -35.36 -10.06
CA ASN A 97 4.48 -36.00 -9.42
C ASN A 97 4.14 -36.97 -8.33
N GLU A 98 2.92 -37.03 -7.93
CA GLU A 98 2.45 -37.84 -6.79
C GLU A 98 3.26 -37.58 -5.53
N THR A 99 3.77 -36.35 -5.40
CA THR A 99 4.54 -35.98 -4.23
C THR A 99 3.76 -34.94 -3.49
N GLY A 100 3.64 -35.01 -2.39
CA GLY A 100 3.04 -34.24 -2.00
C GLY A 100 2.66 -33.44 -0.88
N GLU A 101 3.30 -32.52 -0.54
CA GLU A 101 2.90 -31.63 0.52
C GLU A 101 2.41 -30.31 -0.01
N ALA A 102 1.19 -29.94 0.36
CA ALA A 102 0.72 -28.59 0.12
C ALA A 102 1.40 -27.65 1.08
N THR A 103 1.98 -26.59 0.55
CA THR A 103 2.60 -25.56 1.37
C THR A 103 1.65 -24.38 1.43
N TRP A 104 1.37 -23.90 2.61
CA TRP A 104 0.49 -22.78 2.82
C TRP A 104 1.29 -21.51 3.07
N LEU A 105 0.79 -20.40 2.59
CA LEU A 105 1.42 -19.11 2.83
C LEU A 105 1.11 -18.60 4.21
#